data_b0f5427dcee99fa4f8d17352ced472b2
#
_entry.id   b0f5427dcee99fa4f8d17352ced472b2
#
_cell.length_a   1.000
_cell.length_b   1.000
_cell.length_c   1.000
_cell.angle_alpha   90.00
_cell.angle_beta   90.00
_cell.angle_gamma   90.00
#
_symmetry.space_group_name_H-M   'P 1'
#
loop_
_entity.id
_entity.type
_entity.pdbx_description
1 polymer ?
#
loop_
_entity_poly.entity_id
_entity_poly.type
_entity_poly.pdbx_seq_one_letter_code
_entity_poly.pdbx_strand_id
1 'polypeptide(L)'
;WMYWYQEPDSALRKYPILGYRAHAPKVYQHHLKTYGHPSKFGYKDFIPMWKADKFNADSLAAFYKEVGAKFIGVMAVHHENFDLYDSSHQPWNSVNMGPKIDIVGAWQKACKKVGVHFAISSHLSNYCHEHMFYQGTNADPEGPYAGIPYDYMDPAYEGLYGKRTSDRIMRLEPEFAQSWYLRTKELIDKYEPE
;
A
#
# COMPACT_ATOMS: atom_id res chain seq x y z
N TRP A 1 -4.90 -0.35 -3.11
CA TRP A 1 -5.78 -0.62 -4.26
C TRP A 1 -5.36 -1.86 -5.05
N MET A 2 -4.09 -2.19 -5.15
CA MET A 2 -3.61 -3.31 -5.98
C MET A 2 -3.90 -4.70 -5.40
N TYR A 3 -4.05 -4.85 -4.10
CA TYR A 3 -4.36 -6.14 -3.47
C TYR A 3 -5.74 -6.70 -3.77
N TRP A 4 -6.70 -5.83 -4.04
CA TRP A 4 -8.09 -6.21 -4.28
C TRP A 4 -8.29 -7.03 -5.54
N TYR A 5 -7.33 -7.03 -6.45
CA TYR A 5 -7.39 -7.82 -7.67
C TYR A 5 -6.91 -9.28 -7.49
N GLN A 6 -6.30 -9.59 -6.37
CA GLN A 6 -5.87 -10.96 -6.05
C GLN A 6 -7.00 -11.84 -5.53
N GLU A 7 -8.19 -11.27 -5.27
CA GLU A 7 -9.34 -12.05 -4.83
C GLU A 7 -10.03 -12.73 -6.02
N PRO A 8 -10.20 -14.06 -6.00
CA PRO A 8 -10.93 -14.76 -7.03
C PRO A 8 -12.45 -14.48 -6.98
N ASP A 9 -13.14 -14.64 -8.11
CA ASP A 9 -14.58 -14.41 -8.27
C ASP A 9 -15.45 -15.11 -7.22
N SER A 10 -15.05 -16.30 -6.78
CA SER A 10 -15.77 -17.09 -5.79
C SER A 10 -15.82 -16.43 -4.41
N ALA A 11 -14.77 -15.68 -4.03
CA ALA A 11 -14.76 -14.94 -2.78
C ALA A 11 -15.79 -13.80 -2.80
N LEU A 12 -15.98 -13.17 -3.96
CA LEU A 12 -16.98 -12.11 -4.16
C LEU A 12 -18.42 -12.60 -4.12
N ARG A 13 -18.68 -13.82 -4.63
CA ARG A 13 -20.02 -14.43 -4.55
C ARG A 13 -20.45 -14.71 -3.13
N LYS A 14 -19.50 -15.02 -2.24
CA LYS A 14 -19.78 -15.32 -0.84
C LYS A 14 -20.14 -14.09 -0.01
N TYR A 15 -19.73 -12.88 -0.45
CA TYR A 15 -19.90 -11.63 0.30
C TYR A 15 -20.42 -10.47 -0.57
N PRO A 16 -21.66 -10.54 -1.05
CA PRO A 16 -22.25 -9.56 -1.98
C PRO A 16 -22.38 -8.13 -1.40
N ILE A 17 -22.22 -7.97 -0.09
CA ILE A 17 -22.29 -6.68 0.62
C ILE A 17 -21.14 -5.72 0.22
N LEU A 18 -20.07 -6.24 -0.36
CA LEU A 18 -18.90 -5.46 -0.75
C LEU A 18 -18.99 -5.01 -2.22
N GLY A 19 -20.09 -4.32 -2.57
CA GLY A 19 -20.41 -3.93 -3.95
C GLY A 19 -19.32 -3.16 -4.72
N TYR A 20 -18.37 -2.53 -4.04
CA TYR A 20 -17.23 -1.89 -4.68
C TYR A 20 -16.19 -2.90 -5.23
N ARG A 21 -16.28 -4.17 -4.85
CA ARG A 21 -15.45 -5.26 -5.39
C ARG A 21 -15.93 -5.80 -6.73
N ALA A 22 -17.00 -5.25 -7.30
CA ALA A 22 -17.54 -5.71 -8.59
C ALA A 22 -16.51 -5.68 -9.74
N HIS A 23 -15.41 -4.95 -9.59
CA HIS A 23 -14.34 -4.88 -10.58
C HIS A 23 -13.13 -5.79 -10.29
N ALA A 24 -13.04 -6.36 -9.09
CA ALA A 24 -11.92 -7.20 -8.69
C ALA A 24 -11.71 -8.41 -9.61
N PRO A 25 -12.76 -9.14 -10.06
CA PRO A 25 -12.60 -10.24 -10.99
C PRO A 25 -11.93 -9.84 -12.30
N LYS A 26 -12.30 -8.70 -12.87
CA LYS A 26 -11.70 -8.21 -14.12
C LYS A 26 -10.24 -7.83 -13.93
N VAL A 27 -9.91 -7.25 -12.79
CA VAL A 27 -8.53 -6.88 -12.44
C VAL A 27 -7.69 -8.13 -12.22
N TYR A 28 -8.20 -9.13 -11.52
CA TYR A 28 -7.54 -10.42 -11.34
C TYR A 28 -7.28 -11.13 -12.69
N GLN A 29 -8.28 -11.21 -13.56
CA GLN A 29 -8.14 -11.80 -14.89
C GLN A 29 -7.11 -11.05 -15.75
N HIS A 30 -7.09 -9.72 -15.68
CA HIS A 30 -6.07 -8.92 -16.34
C HIS A 30 -4.66 -9.23 -15.81
N HIS A 31 -4.51 -9.30 -14.48
CA HIS A 31 -3.25 -9.65 -13.83
C HIS A 31 -2.77 -11.02 -14.28
N LEU A 32 -3.65 -12.02 -14.17
CA LEU A 32 -3.36 -13.40 -14.55
C LEU A 32 -2.89 -13.53 -16.01
N LYS A 33 -3.55 -12.82 -16.90
CA LYS A 33 -3.20 -12.79 -18.32
C LYS A 33 -1.87 -12.08 -18.62
N THR A 34 -1.57 -11.02 -17.86
CA THR A 34 -0.44 -10.12 -18.15
C THR A 34 0.83 -10.53 -17.42
N TYR A 35 0.69 -10.95 -16.18
CA TYR A 35 1.82 -11.19 -15.25
C TYR A 35 1.89 -12.63 -14.76
N GLY A 36 0.86 -13.41 -14.99
CA GLY A 36 0.74 -14.77 -14.46
C GLY A 36 0.07 -14.81 -13.08
N HIS A 37 0.13 -15.98 -12.46
CA HIS A 37 -0.53 -16.20 -11.17
C HIS A 37 0.19 -15.45 -10.03
N PRO A 38 -0.55 -14.87 -9.06
CA PRO A 38 0.02 -14.12 -7.93
C PRO A 38 0.99 -14.90 -7.04
N SER A 39 1.05 -16.23 -7.13
CA SER A 39 2.11 -17.02 -6.48
C SER A 39 3.50 -16.82 -7.07
N LYS A 40 3.59 -16.25 -8.28
CA LYS A 40 4.85 -16.03 -9.00
C LYS A 40 5.14 -14.56 -9.22
N PHE A 41 4.11 -13.77 -9.42
CA PHE A 41 4.21 -12.34 -9.61
C PHE A 41 3.10 -11.65 -8.82
N GLY A 42 3.44 -11.05 -7.69
CA GLY A 42 2.52 -10.36 -6.81
C GLY A 42 2.84 -8.88 -6.65
N TYR A 43 2.33 -8.26 -5.60
CA TYR A 43 2.53 -6.83 -5.36
C TYR A 43 4.00 -6.44 -5.23
N LYS A 44 4.79 -7.23 -4.52
CA LYS A 44 6.24 -7.00 -4.33
C LYS A 44 6.99 -6.82 -5.66
N ASP A 45 6.53 -7.49 -6.72
CA ASP A 45 7.17 -7.49 -8.03
C ASP A 45 6.85 -6.22 -8.83
N PHE A 46 5.76 -5.51 -8.50
CA PHE A 46 5.47 -4.19 -9.07
C PHE A 46 6.34 -3.08 -8.48
N ILE A 47 6.80 -3.21 -7.26
CA ILE A 47 7.60 -2.19 -6.58
C ILE A 47 8.82 -1.76 -7.41
N PRO A 48 9.68 -2.67 -7.89
CA PRO A 48 10.84 -2.29 -8.70
C PRO A 48 10.46 -1.75 -10.09
N MET A 49 9.24 -2.02 -10.57
CA MET A 49 8.76 -1.50 -11.85
C MET A 49 8.31 -0.04 -11.76
N TRP A 50 7.93 0.42 -10.58
CA TRP A 50 7.51 1.81 -10.37
C TRP A 50 8.73 2.74 -10.34
N LYS A 51 8.85 3.62 -11.31
CA LYS A 51 9.99 4.56 -11.45
C LYS A 51 9.66 5.99 -11.07
N ALA A 52 8.39 6.36 -11.08
CA ALA A 52 7.91 7.73 -10.84
C ALA A 52 8.57 8.79 -11.75
N ASP A 53 8.94 8.43 -12.98
CA ASP A 53 9.72 9.26 -13.91
C ASP A 53 9.07 10.62 -14.23
N LYS A 54 7.76 10.70 -14.09
CA LYS A 54 6.98 11.93 -14.32
C LYS A 54 6.58 12.65 -13.04
N PHE A 55 7.02 12.16 -11.88
CA PHE A 55 6.70 12.79 -10.60
C PHE A 55 7.53 14.07 -10.44
N ASN A 56 6.85 15.19 -10.25
CA ASN A 56 7.45 16.48 -9.96
C ASN A 56 6.59 17.21 -8.92
N ALA A 57 7.00 17.15 -7.67
CA ALA A 57 6.28 17.74 -6.55
C ALA A 57 6.18 19.27 -6.68
N ASP A 58 7.24 19.93 -7.16
CA ASP A 58 7.26 21.40 -7.34
C ASP A 58 6.20 21.86 -8.33
N SER A 59 6.12 21.21 -9.50
CA SER A 59 5.12 21.54 -10.52
C SER A 59 3.70 21.29 -10.03
N LEU A 60 3.48 20.18 -9.33
CA LEU A 60 2.17 19.83 -8.79
C LEU A 60 1.74 20.79 -7.67
N ALA A 61 2.63 21.12 -6.74
CA ALA A 61 2.34 22.06 -5.67
C ALA A 61 2.03 23.48 -6.22
N ALA A 62 2.78 23.93 -7.22
CA ALA A 62 2.52 25.20 -7.90
C ALA A 62 1.13 25.20 -8.56
N PHE A 63 0.79 24.13 -9.29
CA PHE A 63 -0.53 23.98 -9.90
C PHE A 63 -1.66 23.98 -8.87
N TYR A 64 -1.52 23.22 -7.79
CA TYR A 64 -2.55 23.19 -6.73
C TYR A 64 -2.70 24.54 -6.04
N LYS A 65 -1.61 25.27 -5.83
CA LYS A 65 -1.65 26.65 -5.32
C LYS A 65 -2.41 27.57 -6.26
N GLU A 66 -2.15 27.50 -7.55
CA GLU A 66 -2.81 28.32 -8.59
C GLU A 66 -4.33 28.09 -8.60
N VAL A 67 -4.78 26.84 -8.48
CA VAL A 67 -6.21 26.51 -8.43
C VAL A 67 -6.84 26.72 -7.03
N GLY A 68 -6.11 27.30 -6.08
CA GLY A 68 -6.64 27.78 -4.81
C GLY A 68 -6.50 26.83 -3.62
N ALA A 69 -5.72 25.75 -3.74
CA ALA A 69 -5.46 24.86 -2.60
C ALA A 69 -4.80 25.61 -1.44
N LYS A 70 -5.28 25.38 -0.23
CA LYS A 70 -4.73 25.93 1.01
C LYS A 70 -3.85 24.94 1.75
N PHE A 71 -4.09 23.65 1.57
CA PHE A 71 -3.27 22.58 2.11
C PHE A 71 -3.18 21.43 1.12
N ILE A 72 -2.12 20.64 1.23
CA ILE A 72 -1.91 19.40 0.46
C ILE A 72 -1.65 18.28 1.45
N GLY A 73 -2.54 17.30 1.47
CA GLY A 73 -2.39 16.08 2.27
C GLY A 73 -1.76 14.96 1.43
N VAL A 74 -0.63 14.45 1.88
CA VAL A 74 0.13 13.41 1.19
C VAL A 74 0.00 12.07 1.90
N MET A 75 -0.29 11.02 1.16
CA MET A 75 -0.28 9.67 1.69
C MET A 75 1.15 9.22 1.93
N ALA A 76 1.52 8.93 3.19
CA ALA A 76 2.84 8.40 3.53
C ALA A 76 2.89 6.87 3.43
N VAL A 77 1.80 6.20 3.78
CA VAL A 77 1.66 4.76 3.71
C VAL A 77 0.19 4.38 3.64
N HIS A 78 -0.11 3.31 2.95
CA HIS A 78 -1.45 2.71 2.90
C HIS A 78 -1.38 1.25 3.40
N HIS A 79 -2.46 0.50 3.30
CA HIS A 79 -2.57 -0.90 3.78
C HIS A 79 -1.55 -1.86 3.17
N GLU A 80 -1.00 -1.56 2.00
CA GLU A 80 0.06 -2.34 1.37
C GLU A 80 1.41 -2.27 2.07
N ASN A 81 1.50 -1.47 3.15
CA ASN A 81 2.67 -1.41 4.04
C ASN A 81 3.99 -0.99 3.35
N PHE A 82 3.89 -0.30 2.21
CA PHE A 82 5.01 0.28 1.51
C PHE A 82 5.10 1.78 1.78
N ASP A 83 6.16 2.22 2.46
CA ASP A 83 6.32 3.61 2.85
C ASP A 83 6.76 4.49 1.68
N LEU A 84 6.09 5.63 1.49
CA LEU A 84 6.43 6.62 0.47
C LEU A 84 7.43 7.67 0.96
N TYR A 85 8.20 7.33 1.98
CA TYR A 85 9.19 8.20 2.61
C TYR A 85 10.44 7.42 3.02
N ASP A 86 11.47 8.12 3.41
CA ASP A 86 12.73 7.55 3.92
C ASP A 86 12.54 7.05 5.36
N SER A 87 11.92 5.88 5.48
CA SER A 87 11.63 5.25 6.76
C SER A 87 12.84 4.46 7.28
N SER A 88 13.18 4.68 8.55
CA SER A 88 14.16 3.88 9.27
C SER A 88 13.55 2.63 9.93
N HIS A 89 12.22 2.55 9.99
CA HIS A 89 11.48 1.47 10.64
C HIS A 89 10.86 0.47 9.65
N GLN A 90 10.83 0.81 8.35
CA GLN A 90 10.31 -0.05 7.29
C GLN A 90 11.28 -0.08 6.11
N PRO A 91 11.94 -1.23 5.85
CA PRO A 91 12.88 -1.34 4.72
C PRO A 91 12.16 -1.31 3.36
N TRP A 92 10.86 -1.67 3.32
CA TRP A 92 10.02 -1.57 2.14
C TRP A 92 9.52 -0.14 1.98
N ASN A 93 10.35 0.71 1.38
CA ASN A 93 10.06 2.12 1.19
C ASN A 93 10.55 2.65 -0.16
N SER A 94 10.03 3.80 -0.56
CA SER A 94 10.28 4.40 -1.87
C SER A 94 11.70 4.95 -2.06
N VAL A 95 12.49 5.04 -1.00
CA VAL A 95 13.91 5.42 -1.08
C VAL A 95 14.78 4.20 -1.34
N ASN A 96 14.47 3.09 -0.66
CA ASN A 96 15.23 1.84 -0.82
C ASN A 96 14.86 1.10 -2.11
N MET A 97 13.62 1.22 -2.59
CA MET A 97 13.08 0.44 -3.69
C MET A 97 12.25 1.32 -4.65
N GLY A 98 11.98 0.78 -5.82
CA GLY A 98 11.16 1.46 -6.81
C GLY A 98 11.78 2.76 -7.32
N PRO A 99 11.15 3.91 -7.07
CA PRO A 99 11.58 5.20 -7.63
C PRO A 99 12.87 5.75 -7.05
N LYS A 100 13.32 5.27 -5.89
CA LYS A 100 14.48 5.78 -5.16
C LYS A 100 14.34 7.26 -4.75
N ILE A 101 13.13 7.65 -4.36
CA ILE A 101 12.75 9.02 -4.01
C ILE A 101 12.02 9.04 -2.68
N ASP A 102 12.36 10.00 -1.81
CA ASP A 102 11.55 10.38 -0.65
C ASP A 102 10.37 11.24 -1.15
N ILE A 103 9.25 10.58 -1.45
CA ILE A 103 8.05 11.24 -2.01
C ILE A 103 7.45 12.23 -1.01
N VAL A 104 7.34 11.83 0.26
CA VAL A 104 6.80 12.71 1.33
C VAL A 104 7.68 13.95 1.52
N GLY A 105 9.00 13.75 1.60
CA GLY A 105 9.94 14.87 1.72
C GLY A 105 9.97 15.78 0.50
N ALA A 106 9.76 15.23 -0.69
CA ALA A 106 9.63 16.05 -1.91
C ALA A 106 8.39 16.95 -1.84
N TRP A 107 7.25 16.42 -1.40
CA TRP A 107 6.03 17.20 -1.20
C TRP A 107 6.17 18.26 -0.10
N GLN A 108 6.76 17.89 1.05
CA GLN A 108 7.02 18.86 2.14
C GLN A 108 7.78 20.09 1.63
N LYS A 109 8.89 19.83 0.91
CA LYS A 109 9.74 20.92 0.34
C LYS A 109 8.95 21.76 -0.67
N ALA A 110 8.18 21.11 -1.54
CA ALA A 110 7.38 21.78 -2.55
C ALA A 110 6.27 22.65 -1.93
N CYS A 111 5.55 22.13 -0.94
CA CYS A 111 4.52 22.87 -0.21
C CYS A 111 5.10 24.12 0.48
N LYS A 112 6.22 23.97 1.18
CA LYS A 112 6.95 25.07 1.81
C LYS A 112 7.35 26.14 0.80
N LYS A 113 7.85 25.74 -0.36
CA LYS A 113 8.28 26.64 -1.43
C LYS A 113 7.14 27.51 -1.98
N VAL A 114 5.94 26.96 -2.11
CA VAL A 114 4.79 27.70 -2.65
C VAL A 114 3.89 28.29 -1.56
N GLY A 115 4.17 28.07 -0.27
CA GLY A 115 3.39 28.58 0.85
C GLY A 115 1.99 27.96 0.91
N VAL A 116 1.91 26.64 0.79
CA VAL A 116 0.70 25.83 1.00
C VAL A 116 0.98 24.94 2.22
N HIS A 117 -0.01 24.80 3.10
CA HIS A 117 0.11 23.94 4.28
C HIS A 117 0.33 22.47 3.90
N PHE A 118 1.23 21.82 4.60
CA PHE A 118 1.59 20.42 4.35
C PHE A 118 1.00 19.51 5.41
N ALA A 119 0.25 18.51 4.97
CA ALA A 119 -0.32 17.48 5.83
C ALA A 119 0.10 16.08 5.39
N ILE A 120 0.12 15.15 6.32
CA ILE A 120 0.43 13.74 6.06
C ILE A 120 -0.76 12.88 6.43
N SER A 121 -1.06 11.90 5.59
CA SER A 121 -2.02 10.85 5.86
C SER A 121 -1.31 9.51 5.97
N SER A 122 -1.58 8.79 7.05
CA SER A 122 -1.18 7.40 7.22
C SER A 122 -2.44 6.52 7.27
N HIS A 123 -2.54 5.59 6.33
CA HIS A 123 -3.67 4.66 6.26
C HIS A 123 -3.24 3.23 6.58
N LEU A 124 -2.35 3.11 7.56
CA LEU A 124 -1.85 1.85 8.08
C LEU A 124 -2.56 1.54 9.41
N SER A 125 -3.81 1.07 9.33
CA SER A 125 -4.59 0.70 10.52
C SER A 125 -4.34 -0.74 10.97
N ASN A 126 -3.84 -1.58 10.09
CA ASN A 126 -3.49 -2.97 10.30
C ASN A 126 -2.59 -3.45 9.15
N TYR A 127 -1.99 -4.62 9.30
CA TYR A 127 -1.22 -5.21 8.22
C TYR A 127 -2.09 -5.48 7.00
N CYS A 128 -1.50 -5.36 5.84
CA CYS A 128 -2.10 -5.69 4.57
C CYS A 128 -2.76 -7.06 4.57
N HIS A 129 -2.08 -8.04 5.11
CA HIS A 129 -2.55 -9.42 5.23
C HIS A 129 -3.90 -9.51 5.94
N GLU A 130 -4.07 -8.84 7.08
CA GLU A 130 -5.32 -8.85 7.84
C GLU A 130 -6.44 -8.11 7.10
N HIS A 131 -6.12 -6.99 6.50
CA HIS A 131 -7.12 -6.16 5.81
C HIS A 131 -7.66 -6.81 4.55
N MET A 132 -6.79 -7.45 3.78
CA MET A 132 -7.11 -7.95 2.45
C MET A 132 -7.61 -9.39 2.44
N PHE A 133 -7.18 -10.19 3.39
CA PHE A 133 -7.29 -11.65 3.32
C PHE A 133 -8.01 -12.28 4.51
N TYR A 134 -8.68 -11.46 5.29
CA TYR A 134 -9.36 -11.88 6.50
C TYR A 134 -10.37 -13.00 6.30
N GLN A 135 -10.70 -13.33 5.08
CA GLN A 135 -11.69 -14.34 4.75
C GLN A 135 -11.08 -15.68 4.30
N GLY A 136 -9.79 -15.87 4.52
CA GLY A 136 -9.13 -17.15 4.27
C GLY A 136 -8.86 -17.48 2.80
N THR A 137 -8.89 -16.49 1.92
CA THR A 137 -8.55 -16.65 0.50
C THR A 137 -7.06 -16.51 0.28
N ASN A 138 -6.29 -17.49 0.78
CA ASN A 138 -4.83 -17.48 0.61
C ASN A 138 -4.38 -18.13 -0.70
N ALA A 139 -5.33 -18.61 -1.50
CA ALA A 139 -5.14 -19.30 -2.76
C ALA A 139 -6.45 -19.29 -3.55
N ASP A 140 -6.38 -19.56 -4.84
CA ASP A 140 -7.60 -19.78 -5.62
C ASP A 140 -8.39 -20.96 -5.07
N PRO A 141 -9.70 -20.83 -4.86
CA PRO A 141 -10.55 -21.92 -4.35
C PRO A 141 -10.87 -22.97 -5.41
N GLU A 142 -10.79 -22.61 -6.69
CA GLU A 142 -11.15 -23.46 -7.84
C GLU A 142 -10.31 -23.09 -9.07
N GLY A 143 -10.39 -23.91 -10.10
CA GLY A 143 -9.68 -23.67 -11.37
C GLY A 143 -8.25 -24.24 -11.39
N PRO A 144 -7.45 -23.86 -12.41
CA PRO A 144 -6.14 -24.46 -12.67
C PRO A 144 -5.08 -24.12 -11.60
N TYR A 145 -5.34 -23.13 -10.79
CA TYR A 145 -4.44 -22.67 -9.71
C TYR A 145 -5.01 -22.96 -8.32
N ALA A 146 -6.06 -23.77 -8.22
CA ALA A 146 -6.72 -24.10 -6.96
C ALA A 146 -5.71 -24.59 -5.90
N GLY A 147 -5.76 -23.97 -4.71
CA GLY A 147 -4.91 -24.33 -3.58
C GLY A 147 -3.45 -23.88 -3.68
N ILE A 148 -3.04 -23.23 -4.78
CA ILE A 148 -1.68 -22.66 -4.89
C ILE A 148 -1.62 -21.36 -4.09
N PRO A 149 -0.80 -21.28 -3.02
CA PRO A 149 -0.72 -20.07 -2.21
C PRO A 149 -0.24 -18.85 -3.01
N TYR A 150 -0.83 -17.71 -2.73
CA TYR A 150 -0.33 -16.43 -3.25
C TYR A 150 1.00 -16.04 -2.58
N ASP A 151 1.75 -15.14 -3.21
CA ASP A 151 3.09 -14.71 -2.77
C ASP A 151 3.12 -14.10 -1.37
N TYR A 152 2.04 -13.45 -0.95
CA TYR A 152 1.95 -12.88 0.40
C TYR A 152 1.85 -13.94 1.53
N MET A 153 1.70 -15.20 1.16
CA MET A 153 1.80 -16.33 2.08
C MET A 153 3.25 -16.77 2.34
N ASP A 154 4.20 -16.26 1.56
CA ASP A 154 5.62 -16.58 1.72
C ASP A 154 6.20 -15.80 2.92
N PRO A 155 6.70 -16.50 3.96
CA PRO A 155 7.32 -15.87 5.14
C PRO A 155 8.48 -14.94 4.82
N ALA A 156 9.15 -15.12 3.68
CA ALA A 156 10.25 -14.24 3.25
C ALA A 156 9.80 -12.78 3.02
N TYR A 157 8.50 -12.55 2.83
CA TYR A 157 7.93 -11.24 2.58
C TYR A 157 7.05 -10.71 3.71
N GLU A 158 7.10 -11.31 4.89
CA GLU A 158 6.35 -10.83 6.06
C GLU A 158 6.64 -9.36 6.41
N GLY A 159 7.85 -8.89 6.16
CA GLY A 159 8.21 -7.48 6.36
C GLY A 159 7.38 -6.50 5.51
N LEU A 160 6.90 -6.93 4.35
CA LEU A 160 6.00 -6.17 3.51
C LEU A 160 4.53 -6.47 3.82
N TYR A 161 4.16 -7.73 3.75
CA TYR A 161 2.75 -8.14 3.83
C TYR A 161 2.19 -8.21 5.25
N GLY A 162 3.05 -8.26 6.26
CA GLY A 162 2.70 -8.46 7.65
C GLY A 162 2.61 -9.94 8.03
N LYS A 163 2.66 -10.21 9.31
CA LYS A 163 2.46 -11.55 9.84
C LYS A 163 1.02 -11.99 9.63
N ARG A 164 0.86 -13.25 9.28
CA ARG A 164 -0.45 -13.87 9.28
C ARG A 164 -0.94 -14.04 10.72
N THR A 165 -2.05 -13.40 11.04
CA THR A 165 -2.79 -13.66 12.27
C THR A 165 -3.95 -14.61 11.96
N SER A 166 -4.18 -15.57 12.87
CA SER A 166 -5.07 -16.69 12.58
C SER A 166 -6.54 -16.34 12.52
N ASP A 167 -7.00 -15.25 13.17
CA ASP A 167 -8.38 -15.28 13.60
C ASP A 167 -9.23 -14.04 13.40
N ARG A 168 -8.70 -12.83 13.25
CA ARG A 168 -9.59 -11.64 13.19
C ARG A 168 -8.95 -10.42 12.53
N ILE A 169 -9.76 -9.75 11.73
CA ILE A 169 -9.56 -8.35 11.34
C ILE A 169 -9.42 -7.49 12.60
N MET A 170 -8.49 -6.55 12.57
CA MET A 170 -8.31 -5.51 13.57
C MET A 170 -7.88 -5.99 14.97
N ARG A 171 -7.25 -7.13 15.08
CA ARG A 171 -6.51 -7.43 16.29
C ARG A 171 -5.19 -6.68 16.23
N LEU A 172 -5.05 -5.67 17.06
CA LEU A 172 -3.79 -4.94 17.21
C LEU A 172 -2.79 -5.85 17.93
N GLU A 173 -1.96 -6.52 17.15
CA GLU A 173 -0.81 -7.22 17.71
C GLU A 173 0.17 -6.17 18.29
N PRO A 174 0.75 -6.41 19.48
CA PRO A 174 1.64 -5.44 20.13
C PRO A 174 2.81 -4.99 19.23
N GLU A 175 3.37 -5.91 18.45
CA GLU A 175 4.46 -5.61 17.51
C GLU A 175 4.00 -4.65 16.39
N PHE A 176 2.79 -4.85 15.89
CA PHE A 176 2.22 -3.95 14.89
C PHE A 176 1.95 -2.56 15.47
N ALA A 177 1.34 -2.50 16.68
CA ALA A 177 1.08 -1.24 17.36
C ALA A 177 2.38 -0.45 17.62
N GLN A 178 3.45 -1.14 18.02
CA GLN A 178 4.76 -0.53 18.21
C GLN A 178 5.36 -0.02 16.89
N SER A 179 5.28 -0.81 15.82
CA SER A 179 5.74 -0.40 14.48
C SER A 179 4.96 0.81 13.97
N TRP A 180 3.63 0.79 14.11
CA TRP A 180 2.78 1.91 13.74
C TRP A 180 3.13 3.19 14.51
N TYR A 181 3.33 3.08 15.84
CA TYR A 181 3.71 4.20 16.66
C TYR A 181 5.06 4.81 16.25
N LEU A 182 6.09 3.97 16.07
CA LEU A 182 7.42 4.43 15.69
C LEU A 182 7.41 5.11 14.32
N ARG A 183 6.73 4.53 13.34
CA ARG A 183 6.61 5.11 12.00
C ARG A 183 5.81 6.41 11.99
N THR A 184 4.74 6.49 12.78
CA THR A 184 3.95 7.72 12.93
C THR A 184 4.77 8.81 13.62
N LYS A 185 5.50 8.46 14.66
CA LYS A 185 6.41 9.38 15.34
C LYS A 185 7.50 9.89 14.39
N GLU A 186 8.11 9.00 13.61
CA GLU A 186 9.12 9.36 12.62
C GLU A 186 8.58 10.35 11.57
N LEU A 187 7.35 10.15 11.09
CA LEU A 187 6.71 11.07 10.15
C LEU A 187 6.54 12.46 10.74
N ILE A 188 6.12 12.56 12.01
CA ILE A 188 5.95 13.83 12.72
C ILE A 188 7.31 14.51 12.93
N ASP A 189 8.28 13.79 13.48
CA ASP A 189 9.59 14.34 13.81
C ASP A 189 10.40 14.75 12.57
N LYS A 190 10.29 14.01 11.47
CA LYS A 190 11.11 14.20 10.28
C LYS A 190 10.52 15.21 9.29
N TYR A 191 9.20 15.25 9.18
CA TYR A 191 8.53 16.06 8.16
C TYR A 191 7.70 17.21 8.72
N GLU A 192 7.49 17.29 10.03
CA GLU A 192 6.83 18.41 10.73
C GLU A 192 5.54 18.85 10.02
N PRO A 193 4.53 17.95 9.81
CA PRO A 193 3.27 18.33 9.19
C PRO A 193 2.52 19.33 10.06
N GLU A 194 1.70 20.19 9.42
CA GLU A 194 0.91 21.24 10.06
C GLU A 194 -0.50 20.77 10.44
#